data_1942af79a368c8b87f5e83072be46ddf
#
_entry.id   1942af79a368c8b87f5e83072be46ddf
#
_cell.length_a   1.000
_cell.length_b   1.000
_cell.length_c   1.000
_cell.angle_alpha   90.00
_cell.angle_beta   90.00
_cell.angle_gamma   90.00
#
_symmetry.space_group_name_H-M   'P 1'
#
loop_
_entity.id
_entity.type
_entity.pdbx_description
1 polymer ?
#
loop_
_entity_poly.entity_id
_entity_poly.type
_entity_poly.pdbx_seq_one_letter_code
_entity_poly.pdbx_strand_id
1 'polypeptide(L)'
;MARRKILRKLLRVLIIGVVLAVAGVGLSLFVMARKDKEHERFFNTGKSVNQFLANYKHGLEESFKKKDAAEVMHFYSEHYASPGRGRWILKADREAGDVACFVLEADGRKDYAKTDLKDETKSYLSGLTSVDDVKFKIDLIEKVELERTVQLTVKFILDGQDRQGQIFQDRDFYRWYLVNEGDPGAYDWKIVKDELVEGLRVGGDGRAFQSFDTKEELAAIGIDYKHERDPKLNIKEHGSELKFGVIEHGGGGVSAVDYNNDGKPDVFFADGKRSRLYRNDGVDSSGRVHFTDVTRESGLDGIDQAAAGIFADVDNDGYQDLFVSRYLAPLKFYHNNGPDAEGKITFSDWSEKIGFDPKDPKTTAPAVSACFLDYDRDGYVDLYVGLYGDAFKDVPRLPFFAQNGGANRLYHNDGGKRFTDVTEKSGTGDTGWTLAVAAADYDNDGYPDLADANDFGRKNLYHNNHDGTFTEVAKEAEVLDFSGGMGLTWGDFDDDGHLDLYTSNINSNQRWFGEDMTVTQYARNVIRTKYAITDMGEYYKVYRLLGPRWAELGKMIGEGNRLFHNNGDGTFRQLKDSHTNRAGWSWSVAFLDYDNDSKLDLYAANGWISNAPNTDL
;
A
#
# COMPACT_ATOMS: atom_id res chain seq x y z
N MET A 1 -3.07 65.59 -35.59
CA MET A 1 -1.70 65.07 -35.37
C MET A 1 -1.51 64.38 -34.03
N ALA A 2 -2.00 64.89 -32.92
CA ALA A 2 -1.79 64.32 -31.59
C ALA A 2 -2.29 62.88 -31.42
N ARG A 3 -3.51 62.54 -31.89
CA ARG A 3 -4.07 61.17 -31.82
C ARG A 3 -3.20 60.10 -32.53
N ARG A 4 -2.60 60.43 -33.69
CA ARG A 4 -1.72 59.50 -34.39
C ARG A 4 -0.36 59.26 -33.66
N LYS A 5 0.15 60.22 -32.90
CA LYS A 5 1.35 60.06 -32.09
C LYS A 5 1.08 59.17 -30.86
N ILE A 6 -0.08 59.30 -30.22
CA ILE A 6 -0.49 58.48 -29.08
C ILE A 6 -0.69 57.03 -29.55
N LEU A 7 -1.40 56.81 -30.66
CA LEU A 7 -1.63 55.45 -31.20
C LEU A 7 -0.33 54.73 -31.54
N ARG A 8 0.66 55.43 -32.12
CA ARG A 8 2.00 54.87 -32.42
C ARG A 8 2.79 54.55 -31.14
N LYS A 9 2.63 55.30 -30.03
CA LYS A 9 3.27 54.97 -28.75
C LYS A 9 2.61 53.73 -28.12
N LEU A 10 1.28 53.65 -28.11
CA LEU A 10 0.57 52.51 -27.61
C LEU A 10 0.88 51.21 -28.40
N LEU A 11 0.96 51.31 -29.71
CA LEU A 11 1.34 50.19 -30.58
C LEU A 11 2.78 49.71 -30.31
N ARG A 12 3.72 50.62 -30.06
CA ARG A 12 5.10 50.25 -29.66
C ARG A 12 5.17 49.58 -28.32
N VAL A 13 4.41 50.03 -27.32
CA VAL A 13 4.34 49.40 -26.01
C VAL A 13 3.73 48.00 -26.13
N LEU A 14 2.67 47.84 -26.92
CA LEU A 14 2.05 46.56 -27.20
C LEU A 14 3.03 45.57 -27.87
N ILE A 15 3.74 46.02 -28.90
CA ILE A 15 4.75 45.22 -29.62
C ILE A 15 5.88 44.80 -28.66
N ILE A 16 6.39 45.71 -27.83
CA ILE A 16 7.42 45.39 -26.84
C ILE A 16 6.87 44.37 -25.81
N GLY A 17 5.65 44.53 -25.34
CA GLY A 17 4.99 43.59 -24.45
C GLY A 17 4.88 42.19 -25.06
N VAL A 18 4.45 42.08 -26.31
CA VAL A 18 4.36 40.81 -27.06
C VAL A 18 5.75 40.19 -27.26
N VAL A 19 6.78 40.97 -27.62
CA VAL A 19 8.15 40.47 -27.81
C VAL A 19 8.71 39.95 -26.47
N LEU A 20 8.50 40.65 -25.37
CA LEU A 20 8.92 40.20 -24.04
C LEU A 20 8.17 38.92 -23.60
N ALA A 21 6.89 38.83 -23.89
CA ALA A 21 6.09 37.62 -23.59
C ALA A 21 6.61 36.43 -24.42
N VAL A 22 6.88 36.62 -25.72
CA VAL A 22 7.41 35.56 -26.59
C VAL A 22 8.83 35.14 -26.14
N ALA A 23 9.68 36.10 -25.77
CA ALA A 23 11.03 35.83 -25.26
C ALA A 23 10.95 35.08 -23.91
N GLY A 24 10.02 35.44 -23.02
CA GLY A 24 9.76 34.75 -21.75
C GLY A 24 9.30 33.32 -21.96
N VAL A 25 8.38 33.09 -22.91
CA VAL A 25 7.94 31.75 -23.30
C VAL A 25 9.09 30.93 -23.90
N GLY A 26 9.89 31.53 -24.78
CA GLY A 26 11.07 30.88 -25.39
C GLY A 26 12.11 30.47 -24.34
N LEU A 27 12.41 31.33 -23.38
CA LEU A 27 13.31 31.02 -22.26
C LEU A 27 12.75 29.92 -21.37
N SER A 28 11.45 29.94 -21.05
CA SER A 28 10.78 28.91 -20.29
C SER A 28 10.83 27.56 -21.01
N LEU A 29 10.57 27.52 -22.32
CA LEU A 29 10.66 26.31 -23.14
C LEU A 29 12.11 25.77 -23.20
N PHE A 30 13.11 26.63 -23.26
CA PHE A 30 14.53 26.23 -23.25
C PHE A 30 14.92 25.62 -21.90
N VAL A 31 14.50 26.24 -20.78
CA VAL A 31 14.74 25.71 -19.43
C VAL A 31 14.03 24.38 -19.23
N MET A 32 12.79 24.27 -19.74
CA MET A 32 12.03 23.00 -19.72
C MET A 32 12.76 21.90 -20.51
N ALA A 33 13.23 22.18 -21.73
CA ALA A 33 13.92 21.18 -22.54
C ALA A 33 15.25 20.72 -21.92
N ARG A 34 15.93 21.60 -21.18
CA ARG A 34 17.14 21.25 -20.44
C ARG A 34 16.83 20.35 -19.24
N LYS A 35 15.78 20.66 -18.49
CA LYS A 35 15.32 19.81 -17.39
C LYS A 35 14.80 18.45 -17.87
N ASP A 36 14.16 18.38 -19.05
CA ASP A 36 13.73 17.13 -19.65
C ASP A 36 14.90 16.20 -19.95
N LYS A 37 16.02 16.74 -20.47
CA LYS A 37 17.24 15.96 -20.71
C LYS A 37 17.92 15.50 -19.42
N GLU A 38 17.92 16.33 -18.38
CA GLU A 38 18.40 15.93 -17.05
C GLU A 38 17.53 14.82 -16.45
N HIS A 39 16.22 14.93 -16.59
CA HIS A 39 15.26 13.90 -16.16
C HIS A 39 15.45 12.58 -16.91
N GLU A 40 15.62 12.64 -18.23
CA GLU A 40 15.88 11.46 -19.05
C GLU A 40 17.20 10.77 -18.65
N ARG A 41 18.25 11.56 -18.40
CA ARG A 41 19.53 11.02 -17.89
C ARG A 41 19.39 10.41 -16.50
N PHE A 42 18.66 11.06 -15.61
CA PHE A 42 18.37 10.54 -14.29
C PHE A 42 17.62 9.21 -14.37
N PHE A 43 16.57 9.16 -15.17
CA PHE A 43 15.79 7.95 -15.41
C PHE A 43 16.65 6.81 -15.97
N ASN A 44 17.51 7.11 -16.95
CA ASN A 44 18.42 6.12 -17.54
C ASN A 44 19.47 5.65 -16.53
N THR A 45 19.98 6.54 -15.66
CA THR A 45 20.89 6.14 -14.57
C THR A 45 20.17 5.24 -13.55
N GLY A 46 18.97 5.61 -13.13
CA GLY A 46 18.14 4.80 -12.25
C GLY A 46 17.81 3.43 -12.86
N LYS A 47 17.46 3.40 -14.15
CA LYS A 47 17.25 2.16 -14.90
C LYS A 47 18.51 1.30 -14.95
N SER A 48 19.69 1.88 -15.15
CA SER A 48 20.95 1.14 -15.18
C SER A 48 21.33 0.59 -13.80
N VAL A 49 21.03 1.31 -12.71
CA VAL A 49 21.21 0.83 -11.33
C VAL A 49 20.22 -0.29 -11.00
N ASN A 50 18.97 -0.16 -11.40
CA ASN A 50 17.98 -1.22 -11.26
C ASN A 50 18.37 -2.45 -12.08
N GLN A 51 18.90 -2.27 -13.29
CA GLN A 51 19.39 -3.36 -14.13
C GLN A 51 20.65 -3.99 -13.56
N PHE A 52 21.54 -3.20 -12.95
CA PHE A 52 22.64 -3.69 -12.16
C PHE A 52 22.13 -4.58 -11.03
N LEU A 53 21.23 -4.08 -10.20
CA LEU A 53 20.66 -4.89 -9.12
C LEU A 53 19.86 -6.09 -9.62
N ALA A 54 19.14 -5.99 -10.73
CA ALA A 54 18.43 -7.12 -11.32
C ALA A 54 19.38 -8.18 -11.91
N ASN A 55 20.45 -7.78 -12.59
CA ASN A 55 21.47 -8.70 -13.11
C ASN A 55 22.33 -9.31 -11.98
N TYR A 56 22.61 -8.52 -10.94
CA TYR A 56 23.35 -8.95 -9.77
C TYR A 56 22.48 -9.58 -8.69
N LYS A 57 21.18 -9.26 -8.65
CA LYS A 57 20.23 -9.88 -7.75
C LYS A 57 20.34 -11.41 -7.81
N HIS A 58 20.34 -11.97 -9.01
CA HIS A 58 20.51 -13.40 -9.20
C HIS A 58 21.89 -13.88 -8.76
N GLY A 59 22.96 -13.15 -9.11
CA GLY A 59 24.34 -13.53 -8.75
C GLY A 59 24.60 -13.39 -7.24
N LEU A 60 24.20 -12.28 -6.62
CA LEU A 60 24.43 -12.01 -5.20
C LEU A 60 23.56 -12.92 -4.32
N GLU A 61 22.28 -13.07 -4.62
CA GLU A 61 21.38 -13.98 -3.93
C GLU A 61 21.87 -15.43 -4.02
N GLU A 62 22.27 -15.88 -5.23
CA GLU A 62 22.85 -17.20 -5.44
C GLU A 62 24.18 -17.39 -4.69
N SER A 63 25.03 -16.35 -4.62
CA SER A 63 26.30 -16.43 -3.88
C SER A 63 26.06 -16.61 -2.38
N PHE A 64 25.03 -15.95 -1.82
CA PHE A 64 24.61 -16.16 -0.43
C PHE A 64 24.02 -17.56 -0.22
N LYS A 65 23.13 -18.03 -1.13
CA LYS A 65 22.56 -19.38 -1.05
C LYS A 65 23.65 -20.47 -1.14
N LYS A 66 24.63 -20.28 -2.00
CA LYS A 66 25.82 -21.16 -2.09
C LYS A 66 26.81 -20.97 -0.96
N LYS A 67 26.64 -19.96 -0.10
CA LYS A 67 27.55 -19.55 0.95
C LYS A 67 28.97 -19.21 0.46
N ASP A 68 29.06 -18.62 -0.74
CA ASP A 68 30.33 -18.26 -1.38
C ASP A 68 30.69 -16.79 -1.15
N ALA A 69 31.43 -16.51 -0.07
CA ALA A 69 31.89 -15.18 0.25
C ALA A 69 32.84 -14.57 -0.81
N ALA A 70 33.50 -15.38 -1.64
CA ALA A 70 34.37 -14.87 -2.70
C ALA A 70 33.55 -14.34 -3.86
N GLU A 71 32.48 -15.02 -4.24
CA GLU A 71 31.54 -14.53 -5.25
C GLU A 71 30.86 -13.22 -4.77
N VAL A 72 30.45 -13.13 -3.50
CA VAL A 72 29.87 -11.89 -2.93
C VAL A 72 30.83 -10.71 -3.13
N MET A 73 32.14 -10.89 -3.00
CA MET A 73 33.12 -9.80 -3.14
C MET A 73 33.26 -9.24 -4.57
N HIS A 74 32.73 -9.90 -5.61
CA HIS A 74 32.72 -9.37 -6.96
C HIS A 74 31.87 -8.10 -7.13
N PHE A 75 30.93 -7.87 -6.22
CA PHE A 75 30.07 -6.70 -6.22
C PHE A 75 30.72 -5.45 -5.60
N TYR A 76 31.80 -5.66 -4.88
CA TYR A 76 32.53 -4.61 -4.20
C TYR A 76 33.78 -4.20 -4.97
N SER A 77 34.01 -2.89 -5.06
CA SER A 77 35.21 -2.33 -5.68
C SER A 77 36.49 -2.83 -5.01
N GLU A 78 37.60 -2.88 -5.77
CA GLU A 78 38.93 -3.11 -5.16
C GLU A 78 39.33 -1.95 -4.22
N HIS A 79 38.73 -0.77 -4.41
CA HIS A 79 38.94 0.41 -3.57
C HIS A 79 37.91 0.53 -2.42
N TYR A 80 37.18 -0.55 -2.12
CA TYR A 80 36.21 -0.53 -1.03
C TYR A 80 36.87 -0.17 0.31
N ALA A 81 36.27 0.83 0.97
CA ALA A 81 36.62 1.21 2.35
C ALA A 81 35.40 1.82 3.03
N SER A 82 35.06 1.32 4.22
CA SER A 82 33.90 1.80 4.98
C SER A 82 34.30 2.21 6.41
N PRO A 83 34.92 3.39 6.57
CA PRO A 83 35.30 3.89 7.89
C PRO A 83 34.09 4.01 8.83
N GLY A 84 34.22 3.45 10.03
CA GLY A 84 33.16 3.47 11.04
C GLY A 84 32.19 2.30 10.96
N ARG A 85 32.19 1.50 9.88
CA ARG A 85 31.38 0.30 9.76
C ARG A 85 31.78 -0.75 10.81
N GLY A 86 33.03 -1.20 10.76
CA GLY A 86 33.52 -2.27 11.61
C GLY A 86 32.78 -3.61 11.42
N ARG A 87 32.91 -4.50 12.36
CA ARG A 87 32.17 -5.78 12.35
C ARG A 87 30.74 -5.59 12.86
N TRP A 88 29.84 -6.39 12.33
CA TRP A 88 28.49 -6.49 12.83
C TRP A 88 28.43 -7.34 14.11
N ILE A 89 27.75 -6.82 15.11
CA ILE A 89 27.56 -7.49 16.41
C ILE A 89 26.04 -7.55 16.64
N LEU A 90 25.52 -8.78 16.79
CA LEU A 90 24.14 -9.00 17.23
C LEU A 90 24.08 -8.77 18.75
N LYS A 91 23.17 -7.87 19.15
CA LYS A 91 22.83 -7.65 20.56
C LYS A 91 21.39 -8.05 20.77
N ALA A 92 21.14 -8.81 21.84
CA ALA A 92 19.78 -9.12 22.25
C ALA A 92 19.04 -7.80 22.58
N ASP A 93 17.87 -7.63 21.99
CA ASP A 93 16.99 -6.50 22.20
C ASP A 93 15.83 -6.89 23.12
N ARG A 94 15.05 -7.90 22.71
CA ARG A 94 13.94 -8.42 23.48
C ARG A 94 13.69 -9.89 23.20
N GLU A 95 12.99 -10.54 24.11
CA GLU A 95 12.47 -11.89 23.96
C GLU A 95 10.97 -11.85 24.21
N ALA A 96 10.18 -12.47 23.33
CA ALA A 96 8.74 -12.63 23.46
C ALA A 96 8.39 -14.09 23.19
N GLY A 97 8.04 -14.82 24.24
CA GLY A 97 7.77 -16.27 24.15
C GLY A 97 8.97 -17.04 23.58
N ASP A 98 8.76 -17.75 22.48
CA ASP A 98 9.77 -18.53 21.76
C ASP A 98 10.52 -17.72 20.68
N VAL A 99 10.28 -16.40 20.61
CA VAL A 99 10.87 -15.50 19.62
C VAL A 99 11.87 -14.57 20.30
N ALA A 100 13.08 -14.48 19.75
CA ALA A 100 14.11 -13.55 20.18
C ALA A 100 14.41 -12.54 19.06
N CYS A 101 14.43 -11.27 19.43
CA CYS A 101 14.83 -10.17 18.56
C CYS A 101 16.22 -9.69 18.92
N PHE A 102 17.07 -9.49 17.90
CA PHE A 102 18.42 -8.99 18.04
C PHE A 102 18.62 -7.80 17.13
N VAL A 103 19.22 -6.75 17.66
CA VAL A 103 19.66 -5.59 16.88
C VAL A 103 21.08 -5.80 16.38
N LEU A 104 21.32 -5.46 15.12
CA LEU A 104 22.65 -5.50 14.52
C LEU A 104 23.32 -4.13 14.69
N GLU A 105 24.48 -4.11 15.33
CA GLU A 105 25.27 -2.90 15.53
C GLU A 105 26.68 -3.04 14.92
N ALA A 106 27.29 -1.91 14.56
CA ALA A 106 28.67 -1.87 14.09
C ALA A 106 29.66 -1.64 15.25
N ASP A 107 30.81 -2.28 15.23
CA ASP A 107 31.88 -2.05 16.22
C ASP A 107 32.66 -0.74 16.00
N GLY A 108 32.39 -0.04 14.91
CA GLY A 108 32.89 1.32 14.64
C GLY A 108 34.37 1.44 14.30
N ARG A 109 35.04 0.39 13.85
CA ARG A 109 36.46 0.48 13.42
C ARG A 109 36.68 1.47 12.28
N LYS A 110 37.79 2.19 12.29
CA LYS A 110 38.09 3.24 11.32
C LYS A 110 38.73 2.76 10.02
N ASP A 111 39.26 1.57 9.98
CA ASP A 111 40.11 1.00 8.93
C ASP A 111 39.49 -0.25 8.27
N TYR A 112 38.18 -0.31 8.19
CA TYR A 112 37.47 -1.46 7.63
C TYR A 112 37.59 -1.49 6.10
N ALA A 113 38.20 -2.54 5.57
CA ALA A 113 38.53 -2.71 4.16
C ALA A 113 37.82 -3.94 3.55
N LYS A 114 37.96 -4.14 2.24
CA LYS A 114 37.39 -5.26 1.47
C LYS A 114 37.76 -6.62 2.04
N THR A 115 39.02 -6.76 2.56
CA THR A 115 39.47 -7.99 3.18
C THR A 115 38.73 -8.29 4.47
N ASP A 116 38.46 -7.28 5.29
CA ASP A 116 37.71 -7.45 6.55
C ASP A 116 36.25 -7.86 6.22
N LEU A 117 35.64 -7.22 5.22
CA LEU A 117 34.31 -7.56 4.75
C LEU A 117 34.21 -9.01 4.26
N LYS A 118 35.22 -9.46 3.51
CA LYS A 118 35.29 -10.86 3.04
C LYS A 118 35.36 -11.86 4.19
N ASP A 119 36.21 -11.58 5.19
CA ASP A 119 36.37 -12.46 6.33
C ASP A 119 35.13 -12.50 7.21
N GLU A 120 34.47 -11.35 7.37
CA GLU A 120 33.19 -11.25 8.08
C GLU A 120 32.08 -12.00 7.35
N THR A 121 31.91 -11.76 6.03
CA THR A 121 30.92 -12.47 5.18
C THR A 121 31.15 -13.98 5.25
N LYS A 122 32.41 -14.43 5.18
CA LYS A 122 32.75 -15.84 5.32
C LYS A 122 32.39 -16.39 6.70
N SER A 123 32.68 -15.65 7.76
CA SER A 123 32.32 -16.02 9.13
C SER A 123 30.82 -16.15 9.31
N TYR A 124 30.06 -15.15 8.83
CA TYR A 124 28.60 -15.13 8.85
C TYR A 124 28.04 -16.36 8.14
N LEU A 125 28.36 -16.54 6.86
CA LEU A 125 27.82 -17.65 6.05
C LEU A 125 28.24 -19.03 6.59
N SER A 126 29.44 -19.15 7.18
CA SER A 126 29.86 -20.40 7.80
C SER A 126 29.12 -20.71 9.10
N GLY A 127 28.52 -19.73 9.74
CA GLY A 127 27.66 -19.89 10.92
C GLY A 127 26.28 -20.46 10.63
N LEU A 128 25.88 -20.49 9.35
CA LEU A 128 24.55 -20.94 8.94
C LEU A 128 24.56 -22.41 8.52
N THR A 129 23.52 -23.15 8.88
CA THR A 129 23.23 -24.50 8.39
C THR A 129 22.58 -24.43 7.00
N SER A 130 21.50 -23.62 6.87
CA SER A 130 20.84 -23.35 5.58
C SER A 130 20.70 -21.84 5.35
N VAL A 131 20.54 -21.50 4.07
CA VAL A 131 20.03 -20.20 3.60
C VAL A 131 18.87 -20.54 2.70
N ASP A 132 17.65 -20.23 3.17
CA ASP A 132 16.42 -20.67 2.54
C ASP A 132 15.94 -19.65 1.51
N ASP A 133 16.00 -18.36 1.85
CA ASP A 133 15.76 -17.27 0.90
C ASP A 133 16.70 -16.08 1.13
N VAL A 134 16.97 -15.33 0.08
CA VAL A 134 17.75 -14.08 0.13
C VAL A 134 17.16 -13.09 -0.83
N LYS A 135 16.95 -11.86 -0.37
CA LYS A 135 16.43 -10.77 -1.19
C LYS A 135 17.21 -9.49 -0.96
N PHE A 136 17.55 -8.83 -2.06
CA PHE A 136 18.07 -7.47 -2.07
C PHE A 136 17.08 -6.57 -2.82
N LYS A 137 16.66 -5.50 -2.18
CA LYS A 137 15.74 -4.52 -2.79
C LYS A 137 16.25 -3.11 -2.57
N ILE A 138 16.18 -2.25 -3.60
CA ILE A 138 16.38 -0.81 -3.39
C ILE A 138 15.20 -0.30 -2.56
N ASP A 139 15.52 0.29 -1.42
CA ASP A 139 14.55 0.96 -0.57
C ASP A 139 14.46 2.45 -0.93
N LEU A 140 15.59 3.12 -1.13
CA LEU A 140 15.65 4.54 -1.46
C LEU A 140 16.86 4.87 -2.32
N ILE A 141 16.70 5.68 -3.36
CA ILE A 141 17.80 6.32 -4.07
C ILE A 141 17.99 7.72 -3.47
N GLU A 142 19.01 7.89 -2.62
CA GLU A 142 19.23 9.12 -1.87
C GLU A 142 19.90 10.22 -2.71
N LYS A 143 20.88 9.83 -3.53
CA LYS A 143 21.65 10.78 -4.35
C LYS A 143 22.14 10.13 -5.63
N VAL A 144 22.08 10.90 -6.72
CA VAL A 144 22.62 10.48 -8.02
C VAL A 144 23.52 11.59 -8.57
N GLU A 145 24.77 11.25 -8.87
CA GLU A 145 25.62 12.03 -9.75
C GLU A 145 25.67 11.29 -11.09
N LEU A 146 24.99 11.87 -12.07
CA LEU A 146 24.68 11.20 -13.33
C LEU A 146 25.87 10.45 -13.93
N GLU A 147 25.67 9.16 -14.21
CA GLU A 147 26.62 8.24 -14.82
C GLU A 147 27.90 7.96 -14.01
N ARG A 148 28.05 8.52 -12.82
CA ARG A 148 29.29 8.41 -12.01
C ARG A 148 29.10 7.75 -10.68
N THR A 149 28.22 8.29 -9.84
CA THR A 149 28.01 7.80 -8.49
C THR A 149 26.53 7.72 -8.14
N VAL A 150 26.16 6.74 -7.35
CA VAL A 150 24.82 6.60 -6.78
C VAL A 150 24.94 6.26 -5.30
N GLN A 151 24.17 6.97 -4.48
CA GLN A 151 23.97 6.63 -3.08
C GLN A 151 22.54 6.14 -2.94
N LEU A 152 22.38 4.96 -2.40
CA LEU A 152 21.07 4.33 -2.22
C LEU A 152 21.00 3.52 -0.93
N THR A 153 19.81 3.40 -0.37
CA THR A 153 19.52 2.46 0.71
C THR A 153 18.99 1.17 0.10
N VAL A 154 19.54 0.05 0.53
CA VAL A 154 19.16 -1.30 0.12
C VAL A 154 18.64 -2.05 1.31
N LYS A 155 17.48 -2.67 1.16
CA LYS A 155 16.97 -3.66 2.10
C LYS A 155 17.52 -5.03 1.76
N PHE A 156 18.18 -5.66 2.71
CA PHE A 156 18.63 -7.04 2.67
C PHE A 156 17.70 -7.87 3.55
N ILE A 157 17.26 -9.01 3.06
CA ILE A 157 16.51 -10.01 3.81
C ILE A 157 17.17 -11.34 3.58
N LEU A 158 17.41 -12.09 4.67
CA LEU A 158 17.91 -13.45 4.60
C LEU A 158 17.12 -14.33 5.57
N ASP A 159 16.50 -15.36 5.04
CA ASP A 159 15.85 -16.42 5.80
C ASP A 159 16.78 -17.62 5.87
N GLY A 160 16.96 -18.21 7.06
CA GLY A 160 17.88 -19.34 7.20
C GLY A 160 17.84 -19.98 8.58
N GLN A 161 18.74 -20.94 8.75
CA GLN A 161 18.94 -21.67 9.99
C GLN A 161 20.41 -21.61 10.43
N ASP A 162 20.63 -21.36 11.71
CA ASP A 162 21.97 -21.37 12.28
C ASP A 162 22.43 -22.79 12.66
N ARG A 163 23.68 -22.92 13.20
CA ARG A 163 24.24 -24.19 13.62
C ARG A 163 23.60 -24.79 14.87
N GLN A 164 22.87 -23.99 15.62
CA GLN A 164 22.08 -24.41 16.78
C GLN A 164 20.70 -24.95 16.38
N GLY A 165 20.33 -24.83 15.10
CA GLY A 165 19.04 -25.25 14.57
C GLY A 165 17.96 -24.19 14.73
N GLN A 166 18.32 -22.97 15.13
CA GLN A 166 17.38 -21.87 15.23
C GLN A 166 17.05 -21.30 13.83
N ILE A 167 15.79 -21.19 13.53
CA ILE A 167 15.30 -20.51 12.31
C ILE A 167 15.31 -19.01 12.60
N PHE A 168 15.78 -18.24 11.62
CA PHE A 168 15.82 -16.78 11.76
C PHE A 168 15.61 -16.05 10.43
N GLN A 169 15.18 -14.80 10.54
CA GLN A 169 15.19 -13.83 9.45
C GLN A 169 16.08 -12.65 9.83
N ASP A 170 17.05 -12.33 8.99
CA ASP A 170 17.76 -11.06 9.03
C ASP A 170 17.07 -10.05 8.13
N ARG A 171 16.86 -8.85 8.62
CA ARG A 171 16.29 -7.73 7.90
C ARG A 171 17.13 -6.50 8.16
N ASP A 172 18.02 -6.19 7.20
CA ASP A 172 18.98 -5.12 7.34
C ASP A 172 18.76 -4.05 6.28
N PHE A 173 19.03 -2.80 6.63
CA PHE A 173 19.07 -1.69 5.72
C PHE A 173 20.49 -1.15 5.64
N TYR A 174 21.06 -1.22 4.44
CA TYR A 174 22.39 -0.70 4.15
C TYR A 174 22.31 0.52 3.27
N ARG A 175 23.06 1.56 3.60
CA ARG A 175 23.33 2.65 2.66
C ARG A 175 24.54 2.30 1.85
N TRP A 176 24.35 2.08 0.54
CA TRP A 176 25.40 1.76 -0.41
C TRP A 176 25.84 2.99 -1.20
N TYR A 177 27.13 3.13 -1.33
CA TYR A 177 27.76 4.13 -2.20
C TYR A 177 28.35 3.38 -3.40
N LEU A 178 27.75 3.61 -4.58
CA LEU A 178 28.11 2.96 -5.82
C LEU A 178 28.91 3.91 -6.70
N VAL A 179 29.93 3.39 -7.36
CA VAL A 179 30.69 4.07 -8.41
C VAL A 179 30.59 3.26 -9.70
N ASN A 180 30.41 3.93 -10.81
CA ASN A 180 30.50 3.29 -12.12
C ASN A 180 31.98 3.19 -12.50
N GLU A 181 32.52 1.98 -12.56
CA GLU A 181 33.90 1.67 -13.01
C GLU A 181 33.97 1.37 -14.51
N GLY A 182 32.82 1.30 -15.21
CA GLY A 182 32.75 1.09 -16.65
C GLY A 182 32.88 2.36 -17.51
N ASP A 183 33.04 2.17 -18.80
CA ASP A 183 33.04 3.24 -19.79
C ASP A 183 31.67 3.95 -19.90
N PRO A 184 31.59 5.20 -20.38
CA PRO A 184 30.33 5.88 -20.63
C PRO A 184 29.37 5.05 -21.51
N GLY A 185 28.21 4.69 -20.95
CA GLY A 185 27.21 3.84 -21.61
C GLY A 185 27.37 2.34 -21.39
N ALA A 186 28.50 1.88 -20.83
CA ALA A 186 28.70 0.51 -20.35
C ALA A 186 28.83 0.56 -18.83
N TYR A 187 27.71 0.48 -18.13
CA TYR A 187 27.67 0.62 -16.68
C TYR A 187 28.20 -0.63 -15.96
N ASP A 188 29.30 -0.47 -15.20
CA ASP A 188 29.82 -1.45 -14.25
C ASP A 188 29.83 -0.84 -12.83
N TRP A 189 28.71 -0.97 -12.15
CA TRP A 189 28.55 -0.41 -10.81
C TRP A 189 29.22 -1.28 -9.77
N LYS A 190 29.99 -0.68 -8.87
CA LYS A 190 30.65 -1.35 -7.73
C LYS A 190 30.34 -0.61 -6.44
N ILE A 191 30.14 -1.36 -5.36
CA ILE A 191 30.00 -0.81 -4.02
C ILE A 191 31.38 -0.42 -3.51
N VAL A 192 31.61 0.88 -3.28
CA VAL A 192 32.87 1.41 -2.75
C VAL A 192 32.82 1.65 -1.24
N LYS A 193 31.62 1.76 -0.69
CA LYS A 193 31.35 1.96 0.73
C LYS A 193 29.93 1.47 1.05
N ASP A 194 29.75 0.91 2.23
CA ASP A 194 28.44 0.65 2.82
C ASP A 194 28.39 1.11 4.27
N GLU A 195 27.19 1.44 4.72
CA GLU A 195 26.89 1.80 6.10
C GLU A 195 25.64 1.05 6.52
N LEU A 196 25.62 0.47 7.71
CA LEU A 196 24.41 -0.06 8.30
C LEU A 196 23.53 1.11 8.74
N VAL A 197 22.31 1.16 8.25
CA VAL A 197 21.29 2.12 8.70
C VAL A 197 20.50 1.52 9.85
N GLU A 198 20.10 0.25 9.69
CA GLU A 198 19.32 -0.51 10.66
C GLU A 198 19.52 -1.99 10.37
N GLY A 199 19.63 -2.82 11.40
CA GLY A 199 19.73 -4.26 11.25
C GLY A 199 18.99 -4.96 12.37
N LEU A 200 18.17 -5.94 11.99
CA LEU A 200 17.33 -6.72 12.87
C LEU A 200 17.41 -8.19 12.51
N ARG A 201 17.67 -9.04 13.51
CA ARG A 201 17.44 -10.48 13.43
C ARG A 201 16.26 -10.87 14.30
N VAL A 202 15.30 -11.57 13.71
CA VAL A 202 14.22 -12.24 14.44
C VAL A 202 14.41 -13.73 14.30
N GLY A 203 14.40 -14.47 15.41
CA GLY A 203 14.63 -15.91 15.37
C GLY A 203 13.99 -16.64 16.54
N GLY A 204 13.81 -17.94 16.40
CA GLY A 204 13.20 -18.80 17.40
C GLY A 204 13.45 -20.27 17.13
N ASP A 205 12.90 -21.15 17.98
CA ASP A 205 13.05 -22.60 17.87
C ASP A 205 12.20 -23.26 16.78
N GLY A 206 11.52 -22.45 15.97
CA GLY A 206 10.68 -22.88 14.84
C GLY A 206 9.26 -23.31 15.24
N ARG A 207 8.91 -23.24 16.53
CA ARG A 207 7.55 -23.57 16.99
C ARG A 207 6.61 -22.37 16.98
N ALA A 208 7.16 -21.16 17.19
CA ALA A 208 6.39 -19.92 17.20
C ALA A 208 5.93 -19.46 15.80
N PHE A 209 6.62 -19.87 14.73
CA PHE A 209 6.27 -19.55 13.36
C PHE A 209 6.16 -20.82 12.53
N GLN A 210 4.95 -21.31 12.32
CA GLN A 210 4.68 -22.21 11.23
C GLN A 210 4.45 -21.35 9.98
N SER A 211 5.47 -21.27 9.12
CA SER A 211 5.29 -20.72 7.79
C SER A 211 4.44 -21.69 6.96
N PHE A 212 3.37 -21.19 6.37
CA PHE A 212 2.58 -21.93 5.39
C PHE A 212 2.96 -21.50 3.98
N ASP A 213 4.25 -21.42 3.70
CA ASP A 213 4.81 -20.88 2.45
C ASP A 213 4.67 -21.84 1.28
N THR A 214 4.41 -23.11 1.54
CA THR A 214 4.29 -24.11 0.49
C THR A 214 2.83 -24.57 0.31
N LYS A 215 2.51 -24.92 -0.94
CA LYS A 215 1.20 -25.50 -1.27
C LYS A 215 0.93 -26.78 -0.47
N GLU A 216 1.96 -27.54 -0.20
CA GLU A 216 1.92 -28.79 0.56
C GLU A 216 1.57 -28.55 2.02
N GLU A 217 2.08 -27.49 2.64
CA GLU A 217 1.78 -27.11 4.02
C GLU A 217 0.35 -26.61 4.16
N LEU A 218 -0.12 -25.75 3.25
CA LEU A 218 -1.52 -25.31 3.21
C LEU A 218 -2.48 -26.49 3.00
N ALA A 219 -2.16 -27.39 2.08
CA ALA A 219 -2.95 -28.59 1.85
C ALA A 219 -2.97 -29.52 3.08
N ALA A 220 -1.89 -29.56 3.87
CA ALA A 220 -1.80 -30.37 5.08
C ALA A 220 -2.72 -29.86 6.20
N ILE A 221 -3.10 -28.58 6.18
CA ILE A 221 -4.11 -28.00 7.10
C ILE A 221 -5.51 -27.91 6.44
N GLY A 222 -5.70 -28.46 5.25
CA GLY A 222 -6.99 -28.49 4.57
C GLY A 222 -7.30 -27.28 3.68
N ILE A 223 -6.38 -26.31 3.54
CA ILE A 223 -6.56 -25.14 2.66
C ILE A 223 -5.96 -25.44 1.29
N ASP A 224 -6.78 -25.71 0.29
CA ASP A 224 -6.38 -25.84 -1.14
C ASP A 224 -6.93 -24.63 -1.92
N TYR A 225 -6.59 -23.43 -1.46
CA TYR A 225 -6.99 -22.19 -2.10
C TYR A 225 -5.90 -21.66 -3.02
N LYS A 226 -6.32 -21.28 -4.22
CA LYS A 226 -5.49 -20.54 -5.16
C LYS A 226 -6.28 -19.38 -5.70
N HIS A 227 -5.78 -18.17 -5.49
CA HIS A 227 -6.40 -16.98 -6.06
C HIS A 227 -6.47 -17.03 -7.59
N GLU A 228 -7.67 -16.82 -8.13
CA GLU A 228 -7.93 -16.74 -9.57
C GLU A 228 -8.56 -15.36 -9.88
N ARG A 229 -7.87 -14.61 -10.74
CA ARG A 229 -8.33 -13.28 -11.16
C ARG A 229 -9.66 -13.35 -11.89
N ASP A 230 -10.42 -12.25 -11.82
CA ASP A 230 -11.60 -12.09 -12.67
C ASP A 230 -11.21 -12.12 -14.15
N PRO A 231 -11.70 -13.07 -14.94
CA PRO A 231 -11.39 -13.16 -16.37
C PRO A 231 -11.74 -11.90 -17.16
N LYS A 232 -12.77 -11.15 -16.72
CA LYS A 232 -13.18 -9.90 -17.35
C LYS A 232 -12.16 -8.76 -17.20
N LEU A 233 -11.25 -8.86 -16.23
CA LEU A 233 -10.22 -7.86 -15.98
C LEU A 233 -8.87 -8.24 -16.62
N ASN A 234 -8.79 -9.33 -17.36
CA ASN A 234 -7.56 -9.81 -17.99
C ASN A 234 -7.14 -8.91 -19.16
N ILE A 235 -6.07 -8.12 -19.00
CA ILE A 235 -5.52 -7.24 -20.05
C ILE A 235 -5.18 -8.01 -21.33
N LYS A 236 -4.71 -9.25 -21.22
CA LYS A 236 -4.36 -10.06 -22.40
C LYS A 236 -5.57 -10.44 -23.25
N GLU A 237 -6.74 -10.57 -22.64
CA GLU A 237 -7.99 -10.91 -23.32
C GLU A 237 -8.74 -9.68 -23.79
N HIS A 238 -8.71 -8.58 -23.03
CA HIS A 238 -9.44 -7.35 -23.34
C HIS A 238 -8.59 -6.23 -23.95
N GLY A 239 -7.27 -6.35 -23.94
CA GLY A 239 -6.33 -5.52 -24.69
C GLY A 239 -6.58 -4.01 -24.55
N SER A 240 -6.98 -3.39 -25.67
CA SER A 240 -7.21 -1.93 -25.75
C SER A 240 -8.52 -1.45 -25.12
N GLU A 241 -9.40 -2.34 -24.66
CA GLU A 241 -10.66 -1.96 -24.02
C GLU A 241 -10.43 -1.52 -22.57
N LEU A 242 -9.45 -2.11 -21.89
CA LEU A 242 -9.07 -1.69 -20.54
C LEU A 242 -8.24 -0.42 -20.61
N LYS A 243 -8.78 0.69 -20.13
CA LYS A 243 -8.10 1.99 -20.15
C LYS A 243 -7.12 2.17 -19.01
N PHE A 244 -7.33 1.41 -17.93
CA PHE A 244 -6.50 1.49 -16.74
C PHE A 244 -6.30 0.10 -16.12
N GLY A 245 -5.05 -0.37 -16.07
CA GLY A 245 -4.72 -1.77 -15.80
C GLY A 245 -4.44 -2.13 -14.34
N VAL A 246 -4.37 -1.17 -13.40
CA VAL A 246 -4.06 -1.47 -11.98
C VAL A 246 -5.09 -2.43 -11.38
N ILE A 247 -6.35 -2.27 -11.74
CA ILE A 247 -7.44 -3.12 -11.25
C ILE A 247 -7.34 -4.59 -11.70
N GLU A 248 -6.55 -4.90 -12.72
CA GLU A 248 -6.27 -6.30 -13.11
C GLU A 248 -5.65 -7.09 -11.94
N HIS A 249 -4.94 -6.41 -11.09
CA HIS A 249 -4.28 -6.98 -9.92
C HIS A 249 -5.12 -6.84 -8.64
N GLY A 250 -6.20 -6.06 -8.70
CA GLY A 250 -7.17 -5.93 -7.63
C GLY A 250 -8.19 -7.07 -7.65
N GLY A 251 -8.76 -7.36 -6.52
CA GLY A 251 -9.73 -8.44 -6.34
C GLY A 251 -9.08 -9.63 -5.65
N GLY A 252 -9.63 -9.93 -4.51
CA GLY A 252 -9.16 -10.95 -3.59
C GLY A 252 -8.93 -10.31 -2.22
N GLY A 253 -9.84 -10.57 -1.32
CA GLY A 253 -9.74 -10.23 0.10
C GLY A 253 -9.77 -11.48 0.93
N VAL A 254 -9.37 -11.36 2.18
CA VAL A 254 -9.51 -12.41 3.18
C VAL A 254 -10.19 -11.83 4.40
N SER A 255 -11.13 -12.60 4.97
CA SER A 255 -11.81 -12.25 6.21
C SER A 255 -11.74 -13.42 7.18
N ALA A 256 -11.46 -13.11 8.42
CA ALA A 256 -11.59 -14.04 9.53
C ALA A 256 -12.92 -13.78 10.24
N VAL A 257 -13.70 -14.83 10.47
CA VAL A 257 -15.03 -14.74 11.06
C VAL A 257 -15.39 -16.06 11.75
N ASP A 258 -16.02 -16.01 12.89
CA ASP A 258 -16.68 -17.19 13.47
C ASP A 258 -18.14 -17.22 12.96
N TYR A 259 -18.34 -17.77 11.72
CA TYR A 259 -19.66 -17.75 11.07
C TYR A 259 -20.65 -18.72 11.70
N ASN A 260 -20.15 -19.70 12.44
CA ASN A 260 -20.95 -20.79 13.02
C ASN A 260 -21.08 -20.71 14.53
N ASN A 261 -20.51 -19.67 15.17
CA ASN A 261 -20.51 -19.42 16.61
C ASN A 261 -19.89 -20.58 17.43
N ASP A 262 -18.85 -21.27 16.91
CA ASP A 262 -18.17 -22.36 17.62
C ASP A 262 -16.93 -21.88 18.41
N GLY A 263 -16.63 -20.59 18.40
CA GLY A 263 -15.52 -19.94 19.09
C GLY A 263 -14.18 -20.04 18.37
N LYS A 264 -14.17 -20.50 17.10
CA LYS A 264 -12.96 -20.62 16.29
C LYS A 264 -13.08 -19.74 15.04
N PRO A 265 -12.09 -18.87 14.75
CA PRO A 265 -12.12 -18.09 13.53
C PRO A 265 -12.05 -18.96 12.27
N ASP A 266 -13.04 -18.81 11.40
CA ASP A 266 -13.10 -19.38 10.06
C ASP A 266 -12.51 -18.39 9.05
N VAL A 267 -12.27 -18.83 7.83
CA VAL A 267 -11.63 -18.00 6.80
C VAL A 267 -12.47 -17.94 5.53
N PHE A 268 -12.81 -16.72 5.11
CA PHE A 268 -13.44 -16.47 3.82
C PHE A 268 -12.45 -15.80 2.87
N PHE A 269 -12.23 -16.40 1.71
CA PHE A 269 -11.47 -15.83 0.61
C PHE A 269 -12.42 -15.25 -0.44
N ALA A 270 -12.44 -13.93 -0.59
CA ALA A 270 -13.08 -13.28 -1.73
C ALA A 270 -12.18 -13.46 -2.97
N ASP A 271 -12.76 -13.83 -4.11
CA ASP A 271 -11.99 -14.20 -5.29
C ASP A 271 -12.65 -13.70 -6.59
N GLY A 272 -11.83 -13.40 -7.59
CA GLY A 272 -12.30 -12.93 -8.89
C GLY A 272 -13.10 -13.99 -9.65
N LYS A 273 -12.82 -15.26 -9.44
CA LYS A 273 -13.48 -16.36 -10.15
C LYS A 273 -14.36 -17.24 -9.25
N ARG A 274 -13.90 -17.53 -8.05
CA ARG A 274 -14.62 -18.40 -7.12
C ARG A 274 -14.17 -18.20 -5.68
N SER A 275 -14.97 -17.50 -4.90
CA SER A 275 -14.76 -17.32 -3.46
C SER A 275 -14.88 -18.64 -2.69
N ARG A 276 -14.27 -18.71 -1.50
CA ARG A 276 -14.23 -19.90 -0.65
C ARG A 276 -14.47 -19.55 0.81
N LEU A 277 -15.24 -20.41 1.49
CA LEU A 277 -15.38 -20.41 2.94
C LEU A 277 -14.75 -21.69 3.50
N TYR A 278 -13.80 -21.54 4.41
CA TYR A 278 -13.14 -22.61 5.13
C TYR A 278 -13.50 -22.57 6.60
N ARG A 279 -14.12 -23.64 7.08
CA ARG A 279 -14.43 -23.82 8.51
C ARG A 279 -13.17 -24.28 9.24
N ASN A 280 -12.91 -23.68 10.40
CA ASN A 280 -11.86 -24.07 11.34
C ASN A 280 -12.35 -25.25 12.21
N ASP A 281 -11.87 -26.44 11.92
CA ASP A 281 -12.23 -27.64 12.69
C ASP A 281 -11.47 -27.77 14.03
N GLY A 282 -10.62 -26.77 14.35
CA GLY A 282 -9.77 -26.77 15.54
C GLY A 282 -8.43 -27.45 15.31
N VAL A 283 -7.74 -27.78 16.40
CA VAL A 283 -6.41 -28.39 16.38
C VAL A 283 -6.48 -29.90 16.58
N ASP A 284 -5.69 -30.65 15.82
CA ASP A 284 -5.55 -32.08 15.97
C ASP A 284 -4.65 -32.48 17.16
N SER A 285 -4.44 -33.78 17.37
CA SER A 285 -3.59 -34.31 18.45
C SER A 285 -2.12 -33.95 18.33
N SER A 286 -1.68 -33.43 17.17
CA SER A 286 -0.32 -32.92 16.96
C SER A 286 -0.20 -31.41 17.22
N GLY A 287 -1.30 -30.73 17.58
CA GLY A 287 -1.39 -29.28 17.75
C GLY A 287 -1.51 -28.51 16.44
N ARG A 288 -1.82 -29.19 15.33
CA ARG A 288 -1.97 -28.56 14.02
C ARG A 288 -3.42 -28.17 13.77
N VAL A 289 -3.68 -26.94 13.37
CA VAL A 289 -5.00 -26.46 12.96
C VAL A 289 -5.46 -27.17 11.68
N HIS A 290 -6.77 -27.43 11.56
CA HIS A 290 -7.38 -28.00 10.38
C HIS A 290 -8.55 -27.16 9.89
N PHE A 291 -8.65 -27.03 8.56
CA PHE A 291 -9.76 -26.35 7.90
C PHE A 291 -10.47 -27.27 6.90
N THR A 292 -11.77 -27.10 6.76
CA THR A 292 -12.60 -27.79 5.76
C THR A 292 -13.26 -26.78 4.84
N ASP A 293 -13.13 -26.96 3.50
CA ASP A 293 -13.87 -26.16 2.51
C ASP A 293 -15.38 -26.49 2.61
N VAL A 294 -16.13 -25.55 3.15
CA VAL A 294 -17.59 -25.65 3.34
C VAL A 294 -18.38 -24.77 2.37
N THR A 295 -17.72 -24.19 1.37
CA THR A 295 -18.31 -23.23 0.42
C THR A 295 -19.61 -23.72 -0.19
N ARG A 296 -19.60 -24.96 -0.71
CA ARG A 296 -20.78 -25.53 -1.38
C ARG A 296 -21.88 -25.89 -0.40
N GLU A 297 -21.51 -26.49 0.72
CA GLU A 297 -22.49 -26.94 1.72
C GLU A 297 -23.13 -25.79 2.49
N SER A 298 -22.42 -24.64 2.61
CA SER A 298 -22.96 -23.43 3.21
C SER A 298 -23.82 -22.60 2.24
N GLY A 299 -23.91 -22.98 0.94
CA GLY A 299 -24.70 -22.25 -0.05
C GLY A 299 -23.99 -21.05 -0.69
N LEU A 300 -22.68 -20.89 -0.47
CA LEU A 300 -21.89 -19.77 -1.00
C LEU A 300 -21.15 -20.13 -2.31
N ASP A 301 -21.44 -21.29 -2.90
CA ASP A 301 -20.81 -21.69 -4.17
C ASP A 301 -21.31 -20.78 -5.32
N GLY A 302 -20.38 -20.35 -6.17
CA GLY A 302 -20.69 -19.49 -7.30
C GLY A 302 -20.53 -17.98 -7.05
N ILE A 303 -20.01 -17.56 -5.90
CA ILE A 303 -19.62 -16.17 -5.67
C ILE A 303 -18.35 -15.88 -6.48
N ASP A 304 -18.48 -15.02 -7.50
CA ASP A 304 -17.42 -14.57 -8.39
C ASP A 304 -17.28 -13.05 -8.38
N GLN A 305 -16.24 -12.52 -9.03
CA GLN A 305 -15.97 -11.08 -9.17
C GLN A 305 -15.91 -10.35 -7.83
N ALA A 306 -15.63 -11.08 -6.74
CA ALA A 306 -15.57 -10.53 -5.41
C ALA A 306 -14.26 -9.75 -5.20
N ALA A 307 -14.37 -8.52 -4.70
CA ALA A 307 -13.24 -7.69 -4.30
C ALA A 307 -13.00 -7.81 -2.78
N ALA A 308 -14.05 -7.79 -1.99
CA ALA A 308 -14.00 -8.03 -0.55
C ALA A 308 -15.27 -8.76 -0.09
N GLY A 309 -15.16 -9.52 1.00
CA GLY A 309 -16.28 -10.06 1.75
C GLY A 309 -16.13 -9.64 3.22
N ILE A 310 -17.15 -9.05 3.78
CA ILE A 310 -17.17 -8.63 5.19
C ILE A 310 -18.40 -9.21 5.89
N PHE A 311 -18.24 -9.47 7.18
CA PHE A 311 -19.28 -10.12 7.98
C PHE A 311 -19.76 -9.20 9.09
N ALA A 312 -21.08 -9.21 9.32
CA ALA A 312 -21.74 -8.61 10.47
C ALA A 312 -23.12 -9.24 10.68
N ASP A 313 -23.60 -9.23 11.90
CA ASP A 313 -24.97 -9.57 12.23
C ASP A 313 -25.86 -8.34 11.95
N VAL A 314 -26.49 -8.29 10.76
CA VAL A 314 -27.22 -7.09 10.32
C VAL A 314 -28.67 -7.04 10.78
N ASP A 315 -29.23 -8.17 11.20
CA ASP A 315 -30.62 -8.24 11.69
C ASP A 315 -30.73 -8.62 13.19
N ASN A 316 -29.58 -8.67 13.87
CA ASN A 316 -29.44 -8.95 15.30
C ASN A 316 -30.02 -10.34 15.70
N ASP A 317 -29.88 -11.34 14.82
CA ASP A 317 -30.30 -12.72 15.09
C ASP A 317 -29.21 -13.57 15.78
N GLY A 318 -28.00 -13.02 15.93
CA GLY A 318 -26.85 -13.65 16.59
C GLY A 318 -25.92 -14.38 15.64
N TYR A 319 -26.16 -14.37 14.33
CA TYR A 319 -25.31 -15.00 13.32
C TYR A 319 -24.76 -13.96 12.33
N GLN A 320 -23.49 -14.12 11.97
CA GLN A 320 -22.80 -13.19 11.08
C GLN A 320 -23.23 -13.40 9.62
N ASP A 321 -23.85 -12.37 9.02
CA ASP A 321 -24.20 -12.31 7.60
C ASP A 321 -23.00 -11.91 6.75
N LEU A 322 -23.03 -12.18 5.45
CA LEU A 322 -21.95 -11.88 4.52
C LEU A 322 -22.36 -10.83 3.47
N PHE A 323 -21.71 -9.68 3.48
CA PHE A 323 -21.72 -8.74 2.35
C PHE A 323 -20.52 -8.96 1.44
N VAL A 324 -20.73 -8.95 0.12
CA VAL A 324 -19.67 -9.09 -0.90
C VAL A 324 -19.68 -7.89 -1.82
N SER A 325 -18.60 -7.09 -1.77
CA SER A 325 -18.34 -6.06 -2.75
C SER A 325 -17.84 -6.69 -4.06
N ARG A 326 -18.28 -6.15 -5.19
CA ARG A 326 -17.93 -6.71 -6.50
C ARG A 326 -17.54 -5.60 -7.47
N TYR A 327 -16.49 -5.84 -8.26
CA TYR A 327 -16.04 -4.88 -9.25
C TYR A 327 -16.87 -5.03 -10.54
N LEU A 328 -17.66 -4.00 -10.88
CA LEU A 328 -18.53 -3.96 -12.06
C LEU A 328 -19.53 -5.13 -12.16
N ALA A 329 -19.97 -5.61 -11.00
CA ALA A 329 -21.01 -6.62 -10.89
C ALA A 329 -21.94 -6.26 -9.72
N PRO A 330 -23.19 -6.77 -9.69
CA PRO A 330 -24.13 -6.46 -8.60
C PRO A 330 -23.56 -6.84 -7.24
N LEU A 331 -23.70 -5.94 -6.26
CA LEU A 331 -23.41 -6.23 -4.86
C LEU A 331 -24.17 -7.47 -4.41
N LYS A 332 -23.57 -8.26 -3.51
CA LYS A 332 -24.21 -9.45 -2.97
C LYS A 332 -24.31 -9.37 -1.45
N PHE A 333 -25.42 -9.90 -0.96
CA PHE A 333 -25.67 -10.07 0.44
C PHE A 333 -26.23 -11.46 0.72
N TYR A 334 -25.63 -12.16 1.66
CA TYR A 334 -26.02 -13.50 2.05
C TYR A 334 -26.36 -13.50 3.54
N HIS A 335 -27.62 -13.77 3.85
CA HIS A 335 -28.09 -13.93 5.22
C HIS A 335 -27.69 -15.30 5.76
N ASN A 336 -27.15 -15.34 6.95
CA ASN A 336 -26.84 -16.56 7.69
C ASN A 336 -28.13 -17.10 8.33
N ASN A 337 -28.57 -18.27 7.89
CA ASN A 337 -29.85 -18.85 8.37
C ASN A 337 -29.78 -19.45 9.79
N GLY A 338 -28.62 -19.36 10.46
CA GLY A 338 -28.38 -20.09 11.70
C GLY A 338 -28.32 -21.61 11.48
N PRO A 339 -28.20 -22.40 12.58
CA PRO A 339 -28.15 -23.86 12.52
C PRO A 339 -29.50 -24.49 12.20
N ASP A 340 -29.51 -25.43 11.25
CA ASP A 340 -30.65 -26.32 11.03
C ASP A 340 -30.78 -27.38 12.15
N ALA A 341 -31.72 -28.31 11.99
CA ALA A 341 -31.96 -29.38 12.98
C ALA A 341 -30.76 -30.32 13.19
N GLU A 342 -29.87 -30.40 12.22
CA GLU A 342 -28.63 -31.17 12.23
C GLU A 342 -27.42 -30.32 12.69
N GLY A 343 -27.62 -29.03 13.02
CA GLY A 343 -26.58 -28.08 13.42
C GLY A 343 -25.78 -27.51 12.28
N LYS A 344 -26.23 -27.67 11.04
CA LYS A 344 -25.56 -27.17 9.87
C LYS A 344 -25.93 -25.70 9.61
N ILE A 345 -24.94 -24.85 9.37
CA ILE A 345 -25.10 -23.44 8.99
C ILE A 345 -25.15 -23.31 7.47
N THR A 346 -26.11 -22.54 6.98
CA THR A 346 -26.23 -22.21 5.55
C THR A 346 -26.54 -20.73 5.35
N PHE A 347 -26.25 -20.23 4.16
CA PHE A 347 -26.54 -18.84 3.77
C PHE A 347 -27.60 -18.80 2.65
N SER A 348 -28.44 -17.77 2.69
CA SER A 348 -29.44 -17.47 1.66
C SER A 348 -29.13 -16.14 0.96
N ASP A 349 -29.17 -16.09 -0.37
CA ASP A 349 -28.99 -14.85 -1.13
C ASP A 349 -30.18 -13.90 -0.87
N TRP A 350 -29.94 -12.85 -0.09
CA TRP A 350 -30.90 -11.79 0.21
C TRP A 350 -30.61 -10.49 -0.56
N SER A 351 -29.74 -10.49 -1.55
CA SER A 351 -29.29 -9.28 -2.23
C SER A 351 -30.46 -8.37 -2.69
N GLU A 352 -31.45 -8.93 -3.40
CA GLU A 352 -32.63 -8.16 -3.82
C GLU A 352 -33.57 -7.84 -2.64
N LYS A 353 -33.72 -8.75 -1.69
CA LYS A 353 -34.57 -8.58 -0.51
C LYS A 353 -34.12 -7.39 0.34
N ILE A 354 -32.78 -7.25 0.52
CA ILE A 354 -32.20 -6.19 1.35
C ILE A 354 -31.95 -4.87 0.59
N GLY A 355 -32.29 -4.81 -0.72
CA GLY A 355 -32.28 -3.58 -1.49
C GLY A 355 -31.20 -3.47 -2.56
N PHE A 356 -30.40 -4.50 -2.80
CA PHE A 356 -29.37 -4.50 -3.88
C PHE A 356 -29.97 -5.03 -5.19
N ASP A 357 -30.78 -4.21 -5.87
CA ASP A 357 -31.35 -4.56 -7.18
C ASP A 357 -30.22 -4.63 -8.23
N PRO A 358 -30.01 -5.79 -8.88
CA PRO A 358 -28.97 -5.94 -9.90
C PRO A 358 -29.18 -5.09 -11.16
N LYS A 359 -30.35 -4.45 -11.30
CA LYS A 359 -30.66 -3.51 -12.39
C LYS A 359 -30.34 -2.06 -12.02
N ASP A 360 -30.12 -1.78 -10.75
CA ASP A 360 -29.73 -0.42 -10.33
C ASP A 360 -28.24 -0.20 -10.65
N PRO A 361 -27.90 0.81 -11.48
CA PRO A 361 -26.50 1.14 -11.76
C PRO A 361 -25.65 1.44 -10.51
N LYS A 362 -26.27 1.83 -9.40
CA LYS A 362 -25.58 2.10 -8.15
C LYS A 362 -25.03 0.82 -7.51
N THR A 363 -25.78 -0.29 -7.61
CA THR A 363 -25.38 -1.58 -7.05
C THR A 363 -24.42 -2.36 -7.96
N THR A 364 -24.24 -1.92 -9.20
CA THR A 364 -23.30 -2.47 -10.18
C THR A 364 -22.08 -1.59 -10.41
N ALA A 365 -21.89 -0.56 -9.57
CA ALA A 365 -20.70 0.30 -9.61
C ALA A 365 -19.46 -0.47 -9.15
N PRO A 366 -18.23 0.00 -9.48
CA PRO A 366 -16.99 -0.71 -9.16
C PRO A 366 -16.66 -0.65 -7.66
N ALA A 367 -17.34 -1.48 -6.86
CA ALA A 367 -17.15 -1.59 -5.42
C ALA A 367 -15.95 -2.48 -5.08
N VAL A 368 -15.00 -1.95 -4.32
CA VAL A 368 -13.74 -2.65 -3.98
C VAL A 368 -13.52 -2.82 -2.49
N SER A 369 -14.14 -2.02 -1.65
CA SER A 369 -14.01 -2.07 -0.20
C SER A 369 -15.34 -1.73 0.47
N ALA A 370 -15.51 -2.18 1.72
CA ALA A 370 -16.67 -1.81 2.53
C ALA A 370 -16.34 -1.95 4.01
N CYS A 371 -17.11 -1.26 4.87
CA CYS A 371 -17.13 -1.47 6.31
C CYS A 371 -18.54 -1.35 6.86
N PHE A 372 -18.81 -2.07 7.94
CA PHE A 372 -20.02 -1.92 8.74
C PHE A 372 -19.80 -0.94 9.88
N LEU A 373 -20.83 -0.19 10.24
CA LEU A 373 -20.86 0.73 11.38
C LEU A 373 -22.31 1.02 11.76
N ASP A 374 -22.58 1.31 13.00
CA ASP A 374 -23.88 1.83 13.47
C ASP A 374 -23.73 3.36 13.62
N TYR A 375 -23.88 4.11 12.49
CA TYR A 375 -23.53 5.54 12.45
C TYR A 375 -24.55 6.41 13.19
N ASP A 376 -25.79 6.00 13.33
CA ASP A 376 -26.85 6.75 14.01
C ASP A 376 -27.27 6.17 15.36
N ARG A 377 -26.59 5.06 15.77
CA ARG A 377 -26.76 4.38 17.07
C ARG A 377 -28.19 3.85 17.29
N ASP A 378 -28.81 3.37 16.22
CA ASP A 378 -30.13 2.76 16.31
C ASP A 378 -30.05 1.26 16.71
N GLY A 379 -28.84 0.70 16.82
CA GLY A 379 -28.56 -0.67 17.22
C GLY A 379 -28.49 -1.66 16.06
N TYR A 380 -28.60 -1.21 14.82
CA TYR A 380 -28.39 -1.99 13.61
C TYR A 380 -27.17 -1.46 12.85
N VAL A 381 -26.31 -2.36 12.41
CA VAL A 381 -25.11 -1.94 11.66
C VAL A 381 -25.47 -1.51 10.25
N ASP A 382 -25.02 -0.35 9.87
CA ASP A 382 -25.12 0.26 8.55
C ASP A 382 -23.93 -0.16 7.67
N LEU A 383 -23.94 0.21 6.37
CA LEU A 383 -22.94 -0.23 5.43
C LEU A 383 -22.35 0.96 4.64
N TYR A 384 -21.05 1.17 4.73
CA TYR A 384 -20.32 2.11 3.87
C TYR A 384 -19.49 1.36 2.82
N VAL A 385 -19.69 1.71 1.54
CA VAL A 385 -19.07 1.04 0.38
C VAL A 385 -18.17 2.01 -0.37
N GLY A 386 -16.90 1.65 -0.50
CA GLY A 386 -15.90 2.37 -1.27
C GLY A 386 -15.95 1.99 -2.75
N LEU A 387 -16.06 3.00 -3.63
CA LEU A 387 -16.14 2.83 -5.07
C LEU A 387 -14.88 3.32 -5.77
N TYR A 388 -14.35 2.48 -6.65
CA TYR A 388 -13.22 2.80 -7.51
C TYR A 388 -13.69 3.41 -8.85
N GLY A 389 -12.78 3.69 -9.77
CA GLY A 389 -13.12 4.09 -11.12
C GLY A 389 -13.45 2.90 -12.03
N ASP A 390 -14.29 3.13 -13.05
CA ASP A 390 -14.57 2.12 -14.08
C ASP A 390 -13.42 2.08 -15.09
N ALA A 391 -12.53 1.09 -14.93
CA ALA A 391 -11.32 0.93 -15.74
C ALA A 391 -11.58 0.75 -17.26
N PHE A 392 -12.80 0.38 -17.66
CA PHE A 392 -13.18 0.29 -19.07
C PHE A 392 -13.61 1.64 -19.66
N LYS A 393 -14.08 2.56 -18.82
CA LYS A 393 -14.61 3.87 -19.26
C LYS A 393 -13.63 5.00 -19.04
N ASP A 394 -12.93 4.98 -17.90
CA ASP A 394 -12.18 6.12 -17.42
C ASP A 394 -10.73 5.79 -17.04
N VAL A 395 -9.94 6.83 -16.91
CA VAL A 395 -8.63 6.86 -16.28
C VAL A 395 -8.64 7.96 -15.23
N PRO A 396 -7.86 7.84 -14.14
CA PRO A 396 -7.73 8.93 -13.17
C PRO A 396 -7.26 10.21 -13.87
N ARG A 397 -8.07 11.27 -13.82
CA ARG A 397 -7.77 12.50 -14.59
C ARG A 397 -6.60 13.27 -14.04
N LEU A 398 -6.48 13.30 -12.71
CA LEU A 398 -5.35 13.88 -12.00
C LEU A 398 -4.78 12.82 -11.07
N PRO A 399 -3.55 12.34 -11.28
CA PRO A 399 -3.00 11.23 -10.50
C PRO A 399 -2.76 11.56 -9.02
N PHE A 400 -3.02 12.78 -8.59
CA PHE A 400 -2.94 13.22 -7.19
C PHE A 400 -4.26 13.80 -6.66
N PHE A 401 -5.29 13.96 -7.48
CA PHE A 401 -6.61 14.45 -7.09
C PHE A 401 -7.66 14.07 -8.13
N ALA A 402 -7.81 12.79 -8.38
CA ALA A 402 -8.86 12.29 -9.28
C ALA A 402 -10.23 12.38 -8.58
N GLN A 403 -11.18 13.03 -9.25
CA GLN A 403 -12.56 13.20 -8.79
C GLN A 403 -13.53 12.70 -9.87
N ASN A 404 -13.18 11.59 -10.52
CA ASN A 404 -13.95 10.98 -11.60
C ASN A 404 -14.09 9.46 -11.41
N GLY A 405 -13.98 8.99 -10.19
CA GLY A 405 -14.32 7.64 -9.76
C GLY A 405 -15.82 7.48 -9.49
N GLY A 406 -16.22 6.34 -8.95
CA GLY A 406 -17.55 6.13 -8.40
C GLY A 406 -17.76 6.93 -7.11
N ALA A 407 -18.97 7.43 -6.88
CA ALA A 407 -19.28 8.05 -5.59
C ALA A 407 -19.48 6.96 -4.53
N ASN A 408 -18.70 7.00 -3.43
CA ASN A 408 -18.88 6.11 -2.28
C ASN A 408 -20.34 6.11 -1.80
N ARG A 409 -20.78 5.04 -1.17
CA ARG A 409 -22.17 4.85 -0.76
C ARG A 409 -22.28 4.58 0.73
N LEU A 410 -23.16 5.33 1.40
CA LEU A 410 -23.62 5.00 2.75
C LEU A 410 -25.04 4.48 2.66
N TYR A 411 -25.25 3.28 3.18
CA TYR A 411 -26.57 2.64 3.26
C TYR A 411 -26.97 2.51 4.73
N HIS A 412 -28.11 3.10 5.06
CA HIS A 412 -28.76 2.92 6.37
C HIS A 412 -29.49 1.58 6.44
N ASN A 413 -29.36 0.88 7.55
CA ASN A 413 -30.01 -0.39 7.81
C ASN A 413 -31.38 -0.18 8.46
N ASP A 414 -32.45 -0.37 7.72
CA ASP A 414 -33.83 -0.23 8.21
C ASP A 414 -34.25 -1.44 9.10
N GLY A 415 -33.53 -1.68 10.18
CA GLY A 415 -33.85 -2.71 11.18
C GLY A 415 -33.70 -4.15 10.68
N GLY A 416 -32.62 -4.47 9.99
CA GLY A 416 -32.30 -5.80 9.44
C GLY A 416 -33.11 -6.21 8.21
N LYS A 417 -33.93 -5.31 7.67
CA LYS A 417 -34.88 -5.65 6.59
C LYS A 417 -34.47 -5.12 5.24
N ARG A 418 -33.76 -3.99 5.23
CA ARG A 418 -33.40 -3.27 4.01
C ARG A 418 -32.25 -2.31 4.25
N PHE A 419 -31.41 -2.14 3.27
CA PHE A 419 -30.45 -1.06 3.17
C PHE A 419 -31.01 0.07 2.29
N THR A 420 -31.06 1.29 2.84
CA THR A 420 -31.53 2.50 2.13
C THR A 420 -30.34 3.43 1.85
N ASP A 421 -30.12 3.80 0.59
CA ASP A 421 -29.04 4.72 0.19
C ASP A 421 -29.28 6.13 0.77
N VAL A 422 -28.44 6.53 1.72
CA VAL A 422 -28.48 7.85 2.38
C VAL A 422 -27.29 8.75 2.02
N THR A 423 -26.52 8.37 1.02
CA THR A 423 -25.25 9.02 0.62
C THR A 423 -25.36 10.52 0.42
N GLU A 424 -26.37 10.97 -0.32
CA GLU A 424 -26.57 12.41 -0.59
C GLU A 424 -26.94 13.17 0.69
N LYS A 425 -27.79 12.60 1.53
CA LYS A 425 -28.21 13.20 2.80
C LYS A 425 -27.04 13.26 3.79
N SER A 426 -26.25 12.20 3.89
CA SER A 426 -25.13 12.11 4.82
C SER A 426 -23.92 12.95 4.42
N GLY A 427 -23.76 13.28 3.13
CA GLY A 427 -22.60 14.02 2.62
C GLY A 427 -21.33 13.20 2.44
N THR A 428 -21.40 11.85 2.45
CA THR A 428 -20.26 10.94 2.41
C THR A 428 -19.88 10.45 1.00
N GLY A 429 -20.52 10.99 -0.05
CA GLY A 429 -20.37 10.55 -1.45
C GLY A 429 -19.11 11.07 -2.13
N ASP A 430 -17.90 10.74 -1.64
CA ASP A 430 -16.66 11.06 -2.34
C ASP A 430 -16.60 10.39 -3.73
N THR A 431 -16.02 11.10 -4.69
CA THR A 431 -15.83 10.63 -6.08
C THR A 431 -14.37 10.38 -6.41
N GLY A 432 -13.55 10.19 -5.41
CA GLY A 432 -12.19 9.70 -5.55
C GLY A 432 -12.14 8.29 -6.16
N TRP A 433 -10.96 7.76 -6.32
CA TRP A 433 -10.75 6.38 -6.70
C TRP A 433 -10.46 5.58 -5.43
N THR A 434 -11.53 5.29 -4.66
CA THR A 434 -11.44 4.71 -3.32
C THR A 434 -11.02 3.26 -3.39
N LEU A 435 -9.94 2.89 -2.67
CA LEU A 435 -9.49 1.51 -2.50
C LEU A 435 -9.81 0.94 -1.11
N ALA A 436 -9.84 1.77 -0.09
CA ALA A 436 -10.15 1.31 1.26
C ALA A 436 -11.07 2.28 1.98
N VAL A 437 -11.94 1.72 2.83
CA VAL A 437 -12.79 2.45 3.76
C VAL A 437 -12.72 1.79 5.13
N ALA A 438 -12.83 2.58 6.20
CA ALA A 438 -12.98 2.07 7.56
C ALA A 438 -13.77 3.05 8.42
N ALA A 439 -14.37 2.51 9.49
CA ALA A 439 -15.09 3.26 10.50
C ALA A 439 -14.40 3.14 11.85
N ALA A 440 -14.42 4.21 12.64
CA ALA A 440 -13.97 4.25 14.03
C ALA A 440 -14.52 5.51 14.72
N ASP A 441 -14.76 5.42 15.99
CA ASP A 441 -15.00 6.60 16.86
C ASP A 441 -13.62 7.17 17.25
N TYR A 442 -13.06 8.07 16.39
CA TYR A 442 -11.69 8.52 16.57
C TYR A 442 -11.55 9.60 17.65
N ASP A 443 -12.61 10.33 17.97
CA ASP A 443 -12.60 11.40 18.97
C ASP A 443 -13.28 11.01 20.28
N ASN A 444 -13.70 9.74 20.40
CA ASN A 444 -14.34 9.15 21.59
C ASN A 444 -15.65 9.86 22.00
N ASP A 445 -16.41 10.37 21.02
CA ASP A 445 -17.70 11.01 21.28
C ASP A 445 -18.87 10.00 21.31
N GLY A 446 -18.59 8.75 20.99
CA GLY A 446 -19.52 7.63 21.01
C GLY A 446 -20.25 7.41 19.70
N TYR A 447 -19.94 8.14 18.62
CA TYR A 447 -20.50 7.93 17.28
C TYR A 447 -19.39 7.53 16.30
N PRO A 448 -19.57 6.46 15.53
CA PRO A 448 -18.58 6.07 14.53
C PRO A 448 -18.42 7.11 13.43
N ASP A 449 -17.16 7.45 13.16
CA ASP A 449 -16.71 8.28 12.05
C ASP A 449 -16.30 7.42 10.85
N LEU A 450 -16.04 8.05 9.69
CA LEU A 450 -15.65 7.36 8.48
C LEU A 450 -14.31 7.88 7.94
N ALA A 451 -13.49 6.98 7.43
CA ALA A 451 -12.31 7.34 6.66
C ALA A 451 -12.28 6.59 5.32
N ASP A 452 -11.77 7.24 4.28
CA ASP A 452 -11.50 6.62 2.99
C ASP A 452 -10.09 6.91 2.49
N ALA A 453 -9.53 5.96 1.73
CA ALA A 453 -8.24 6.06 1.08
C ALA A 453 -8.39 5.97 -0.44
N ASN A 454 -8.02 7.05 -1.13
CA ASN A 454 -8.08 7.17 -2.57
C ASN A 454 -6.72 6.93 -3.22
N ASP A 455 -6.65 6.02 -4.21
CA ASP A 455 -5.43 5.67 -4.96
C ASP A 455 -4.84 6.89 -5.68
N PHE A 456 -5.67 7.73 -6.28
CA PHE A 456 -5.27 8.91 -7.04
C PHE A 456 -5.82 10.19 -6.42
N GLY A 457 -5.77 10.32 -5.11
CA GLY A 457 -6.38 11.47 -4.48
C GLY A 457 -6.02 11.63 -3.01
N ARG A 458 -6.72 12.56 -2.40
CA ARG A 458 -6.63 12.77 -0.97
C ARG A 458 -7.39 11.67 -0.23
N LYS A 459 -6.94 11.38 0.96
CA LYS A 459 -7.73 10.65 1.95
C LYS A 459 -8.72 11.60 2.61
N ASN A 460 -9.88 11.10 2.94
CA ASN A 460 -10.89 11.82 3.68
C ASN A 460 -11.06 11.25 5.08
N LEU A 461 -11.37 12.12 6.03
CA LEU A 461 -11.85 11.79 7.36
C LEU A 461 -13.17 12.54 7.56
N TYR A 462 -14.23 11.82 7.83
CA TYR A 462 -15.57 12.35 8.02
C TYR A 462 -15.98 12.21 9.47
N HIS A 463 -16.07 13.35 10.17
CA HIS A 463 -16.62 13.42 11.52
C HIS A 463 -18.14 13.30 11.48
N ASN A 464 -18.70 12.46 12.33
CA ASN A 464 -20.13 12.24 12.48
C ASN A 464 -20.78 13.40 13.24
N ASN A 465 -21.74 14.08 12.64
CA ASN A 465 -22.41 15.24 13.26
C ASN A 465 -23.56 14.85 14.22
N HIS A 466 -23.80 13.58 14.49
CA HIS A 466 -24.86 13.01 15.34
C HIS A 466 -26.30 13.26 14.84
N ASP A 467 -26.46 13.70 13.61
CA ASP A 467 -27.77 14.01 13.01
C ASP A 467 -28.01 13.24 11.70
N GLY A 468 -27.19 12.23 11.45
CA GLY A 468 -27.19 11.43 10.24
C GLY A 468 -26.43 12.08 9.08
N THR A 469 -25.66 13.12 9.35
CA THR A 469 -24.76 13.78 8.39
C THR A 469 -23.33 13.72 8.86
N PHE A 470 -22.38 13.94 7.95
CA PHE A 470 -20.95 13.93 8.23
C PHE A 470 -20.28 15.20 7.70
N THR A 471 -19.21 15.63 8.35
CA THR A 471 -18.36 16.75 7.92
C THR A 471 -16.96 16.23 7.58
N GLU A 472 -16.45 16.52 6.38
CA GLU A 472 -15.08 16.16 6.01
C GLU A 472 -14.08 17.07 6.71
N VAL A 473 -13.22 16.49 7.55
CA VAL A 473 -12.33 17.17 8.50
C VAL A 473 -10.85 16.82 8.38
N ALA A 474 -10.43 16.08 7.35
CA ALA A 474 -9.04 15.60 7.23
C ALA A 474 -7.99 16.71 7.32
N LYS A 475 -8.32 17.92 6.88
CA LYS A 475 -7.43 19.08 6.98
C LYS A 475 -7.36 19.64 8.39
N GLU A 476 -8.49 19.81 9.03
CA GLU A 476 -8.66 20.32 10.39
C GLU A 476 -8.09 19.32 11.40
N ALA A 477 -8.28 18.04 11.17
CA ALA A 477 -7.71 16.94 11.96
C ALA A 477 -6.21 16.67 11.68
N GLU A 478 -5.58 17.41 10.77
CA GLU A 478 -4.16 17.28 10.39
C GLU A 478 -3.76 15.94 9.77
N VAL A 479 -4.72 15.15 9.25
CA VAL A 479 -4.47 13.89 8.52
C VAL A 479 -4.51 14.05 7.00
N LEU A 480 -4.59 15.28 6.49
CA LEU A 480 -4.68 15.54 5.05
C LEU A 480 -3.47 14.97 4.30
N ASP A 481 -3.71 13.97 3.47
CA ASP A 481 -2.71 13.22 2.73
C ASP A 481 -3.13 13.01 1.27
N PHE A 482 -2.20 13.29 0.34
CA PHE A 482 -2.37 13.16 -1.12
C PHE A 482 -1.54 12.02 -1.70
N SER A 483 -0.93 11.18 -0.88
CA SER A 483 -0.25 9.97 -1.38
C SER A 483 -1.28 8.98 -1.92
N GLY A 484 -0.91 8.18 -2.91
CA GLY A 484 -1.79 7.13 -3.43
C GLY A 484 -2.17 6.15 -2.32
N GLY A 485 -3.39 6.27 -1.81
CA GLY A 485 -3.89 5.50 -0.67
C GLY A 485 -4.43 4.15 -1.11
N MET A 486 -3.95 3.06 -0.49
CA MET A 486 -4.36 1.70 -0.83
C MET A 486 -5.07 0.98 0.31
N GLY A 487 -4.73 1.29 1.55
CA GLY A 487 -5.35 0.74 2.75
C GLY A 487 -5.31 1.72 3.91
N LEU A 488 -6.15 1.49 4.89
CA LEU A 488 -6.15 2.22 6.15
C LEU A 488 -6.66 1.32 7.28
N THR A 489 -6.19 1.58 8.49
CA THR A 489 -6.58 0.84 9.69
C THR A 489 -6.48 1.73 10.92
N TRP A 490 -7.34 1.45 11.91
CA TRP A 490 -7.37 2.10 13.20
C TRP A 490 -6.83 1.17 14.28
N GLY A 491 -6.13 1.72 15.28
CA GLY A 491 -5.69 0.98 16.46
C GLY A 491 -5.00 1.91 17.44
N ASP A 492 -5.22 1.66 18.72
CA ASP A 492 -4.52 2.32 19.82
C ASP A 492 -3.18 1.61 20.02
N PHE A 493 -2.12 2.09 19.32
CA PHE A 493 -0.83 1.38 19.31
C PHE A 493 0.04 1.69 20.54
N ASP A 494 -0.26 2.74 21.29
CA ASP A 494 0.50 3.15 22.48
C ASP A 494 -0.30 3.09 23.79
N ASP A 495 -1.50 2.50 23.75
CA ASP A 495 -2.40 2.24 24.88
C ASP A 495 -2.82 3.53 25.62
N ASP A 496 -2.99 4.64 24.90
CA ASP A 496 -3.40 5.92 25.48
C ASP A 496 -4.93 6.12 25.51
N GLY A 497 -5.68 5.19 24.91
CA GLY A 497 -7.15 5.19 24.86
C GLY A 497 -7.72 5.96 23.67
N HIS A 498 -6.89 6.41 22.73
CA HIS A 498 -7.30 7.08 21.50
C HIS A 498 -6.91 6.24 20.28
N LEU A 499 -7.81 6.09 19.33
CA LEU A 499 -7.52 5.33 18.11
C LEU A 499 -6.62 6.12 17.17
N ASP A 500 -5.45 5.56 16.88
CA ASP A 500 -4.49 6.06 15.92
C ASP A 500 -4.83 5.59 14.50
N LEU A 501 -4.36 6.34 13.50
CA LEU A 501 -4.61 6.05 12.10
C LEU A 501 -3.32 5.63 11.39
N TYR A 502 -3.33 4.46 10.76
CA TYR A 502 -2.28 4.07 9.82
C TYR A 502 -2.83 3.97 8.41
N THR A 503 -2.13 4.59 7.45
CA THR A 503 -2.51 4.56 6.04
C THR A 503 -1.39 3.96 5.20
N SER A 504 -1.72 2.99 4.35
CA SER A 504 -0.79 2.48 3.36
C SER A 504 -0.85 3.29 2.08
N ASN A 505 0.31 3.52 1.50
CA ASN A 505 0.51 4.40 0.37
C ASN A 505 1.51 3.81 -0.61
N ILE A 506 1.56 4.42 -1.80
CA ILE A 506 2.65 4.19 -2.74
C ILE A 506 3.95 4.69 -2.11
N ASN A 507 4.93 3.80 -1.99
CA ASN A 507 6.30 4.19 -1.71
C ASN A 507 7.07 4.16 -3.03
N SER A 508 7.47 5.33 -3.53
CA SER A 508 8.25 5.44 -4.75
C SER A 508 9.53 6.21 -4.50
N ASN A 509 10.65 5.56 -4.74
CA ASN A 509 11.97 6.18 -4.71
C ASN A 509 12.31 6.93 -6.01
N GLN A 510 11.34 7.10 -6.89
CA GLN A 510 11.51 7.86 -8.13
C GLN A 510 11.49 9.36 -7.84
N ARG A 511 12.55 10.04 -8.26
CA ARG A 511 12.77 11.47 -7.98
C ARG A 511 11.63 12.38 -8.46
N TRP A 512 10.89 12.00 -9.48
CA TRP A 512 9.79 12.80 -10.00
C TRP A 512 8.56 12.86 -9.06
N PHE A 513 8.43 11.89 -8.13
CA PHE A 513 7.47 11.96 -7.02
C PHE A 513 8.02 12.74 -5.81
N GLY A 514 9.34 12.81 -5.66
CA GLY A 514 10.00 13.49 -4.54
C GLY A 514 10.45 14.94 -4.78
N GLU A 515 10.15 15.54 -5.93
CA GLU A 515 10.49 16.94 -6.20
C GLU A 515 9.34 17.89 -5.91
N ASP A 516 9.65 19.07 -5.37
CA ASP A 516 8.66 20.13 -5.20
C ASP A 516 8.07 20.52 -6.55
N MET A 517 6.75 20.58 -6.63
CA MET A 517 6.04 20.95 -7.85
C MET A 517 6.23 22.45 -8.12
N THR A 518 7.04 22.78 -9.12
CA THR A 518 7.22 24.17 -9.54
C THR A 518 6.03 24.67 -10.35
N VAL A 519 5.83 26.01 -10.40
CA VAL A 519 4.79 26.63 -11.24
C VAL A 519 4.91 26.23 -12.70
N THR A 520 6.14 26.00 -13.18
CA THR A 520 6.42 25.56 -14.55
C THR A 520 6.03 24.11 -14.79
N GLN A 521 6.26 23.21 -13.85
CA GLN A 521 5.79 21.81 -13.91
C GLN A 521 4.27 21.75 -13.89
N TYR A 522 3.64 22.54 -13.02
CA TYR A 522 2.21 22.72 -12.99
C TYR A 522 1.65 23.18 -14.35
N ALA A 523 2.15 24.29 -14.90
CA ALA A 523 1.70 24.80 -16.20
C ALA A 523 1.89 23.78 -17.33
N ARG A 524 3.01 23.04 -17.32
CA ARG A 524 3.29 21.98 -18.29
C ARG A 524 2.27 20.83 -18.18
N ASN A 525 1.95 20.39 -16.98
CA ASN A 525 0.97 19.32 -16.77
C ASN A 525 -0.42 19.77 -17.24
N VAL A 526 -0.85 21.00 -16.90
CA VAL A 526 -2.11 21.59 -17.39
C VAL A 526 -2.16 21.66 -18.91
N ILE A 527 -1.08 22.11 -19.56
CA ILE A 527 -1.04 22.26 -21.04
C ILE A 527 -1.04 20.90 -21.76
N ARG A 528 -0.44 19.88 -21.16
CA ARG A 528 -0.36 18.53 -21.76
C ARG A 528 -1.64 17.72 -21.64
N THR A 529 -2.54 18.06 -20.73
CA THR A 529 -3.79 17.31 -20.57
C THR A 529 -4.82 17.77 -21.60
N LYS A 530 -5.54 16.84 -22.24
CA LYS A 530 -6.66 17.19 -23.11
C LYS A 530 -7.83 17.84 -22.36
N TYR A 531 -7.76 17.88 -21.04
CA TYR A 531 -8.75 18.44 -20.11
C TYR A 531 -8.26 19.70 -19.40
N ALA A 532 -7.26 20.40 -19.94
CA ALA A 532 -6.57 21.53 -19.29
C ALA A 532 -7.51 22.57 -18.65
N ILE A 533 -8.65 22.87 -19.27
CA ILE A 533 -9.61 23.86 -18.75
C ILE A 533 -10.42 23.30 -17.55
N THR A 534 -10.86 22.05 -17.63
CA THR A 534 -11.60 21.40 -16.53
C THR A 534 -10.70 21.10 -15.36
N ASP A 535 -9.48 20.68 -15.62
CA ASP A 535 -8.50 20.32 -14.59
C ASP A 535 -7.98 21.55 -13.83
N MET A 536 -7.99 22.75 -14.40
CA MET A 536 -7.61 23.98 -13.68
C MET A 536 -8.47 24.21 -12.43
N GLY A 537 -9.75 23.86 -12.47
CA GLY A 537 -10.64 23.94 -11.32
C GLY A 537 -10.19 23.02 -10.18
N GLU A 538 -9.81 21.80 -10.50
CA GLU A 538 -9.36 20.80 -9.53
C GLU A 538 -7.98 21.18 -8.95
N TYR A 539 -7.05 21.66 -9.77
CA TYR A 539 -5.78 22.22 -9.29
C TYR A 539 -5.99 23.37 -8.30
N TYR A 540 -6.96 24.25 -8.58
CA TYR A 540 -7.28 25.36 -7.66
C TYR A 540 -7.85 24.84 -6.34
N LYS A 541 -8.66 23.78 -6.35
CA LYS A 541 -9.14 23.13 -5.11
C LYS A 541 -7.96 22.58 -4.29
N VAL A 542 -7.02 21.86 -4.91
CA VAL A 542 -5.81 21.37 -4.24
C VAL A 542 -4.99 22.50 -3.64
N TYR A 543 -4.79 23.59 -4.39
CA TYR A 543 -4.12 24.78 -3.89
C TYR A 543 -4.85 25.39 -2.68
N ARG A 544 -6.18 25.43 -2.69
CA ARG A 544 -6.98 25.93 -1.56
C ARG A 544 -6.86 25.03 -0.32
N LEU A 545 -6.77 23.72 -0.53
CA LEU A 545 -6.61 22.74 0.56
C LEU A 545 -5.22 22.84 1.20
N LEU A 546 -4.18 22.81 0.39
CA LEU A 546 -2.78 22.75 0.85
C LEU A 546 -2.20 24.13 1.21
N GLY A 547 -2.74 25.22 0.65
CA GLY A 547 -2.17 26.55 0.80
C GLY A 547 -0.70 26.60 0.35
N PRO A 548 0.23 27.17 1.15
CA PRO A 548 1.66 27.20 0.82
C PRO A 548 2.30 25.83 0.63
N ARG A 549 1.76 24.77 1.25
CA ARG A 549 2.26 23.39 1.14
C ARG A 549 1.98 22.73 -0.21
N TRP A 550 1.20 23.38 -1.09
CA TRP A 550 0.91 22.81 -2.41
C TRP A 550 2.18 22.51 -3.24
N ALA A 551 3.27 23.24 -3.00
CA ALA A 551 4.56 23.00 -3.64
C ALA A 551 5.19 21.65 -3.22
N GLU A 552 4.81 21.12 -2.05
CA GLU A 552 5.26 19.84 -1.52
C GLU A 552 4.48 18.64 -2.08
N LEU A 553 3.42 18.89 -2.87
CA LEU A 553 2.54 17.85 -3.39
C LEU A 553 3.29 16.71 -4.09
N GLY A 554 4.33 17.05 -4.87
CA GLY A 554 5.18 16.07 -5.54
C GLY A 554 5.93 15.14 -4.58
N LYS A 555 6.29 15.62 -3.38
CA LYS A 555 6.90 14.80 -2.33
C LYS A 555 5.87 13.92 -1.64
N MET A 556 4.68 14.48 -1.35
CA MET A 556 3.63 13.75 -0.65
C MET A 556 3.21 12.47 -1.36
N ILE A 557 3.19 12.48 -2.71
CA ILE A 557 2.68 11.36 -3.52
C ILE A 557 3.50 10.08 -3.37
N GLY A 558 4.78 10.16 -3.04
CA GLY A 558 5.67 9.00 -3.00
C GLY A 558 6.34 8.74 -1.66
N GLU A 559 5.93 9.40 -0.59
CA GLU A 559 6.58 9.30 0.72
C GLU A 559 6.34 7.96 1.45
N GLY A 560 5.44 7.12 0.94
CA GLY A 560 5.11 5.84 1.55
C GLY A 560 4.05 5.93 2.64
N ASN A 561 3.95 4.88 3.43
CA ASN A 561 2.94 4.73 4.47
C ASN A 561 3.07 5.80 5.55
N ARG A 562 1.96 6.09 6.25
CA ARG A 562 1.93 7.10 7.31
C ARG A 562 1.24 6.58 8.55
N LEU A 563 1.88 6.82 9.68
CA LEU A 563 1.31 6.63 11.02
C LEU A 563 0.98 7.99 11.62
N PHE A 564 -0.25 8.16 12.03
CA PHE A 564 -0.77 9.36 12.67
C PHE A 564 -1.19 9.01 14.09
N HIS A 565 -0.51 9.59 15.08
CA HIS A 565 -0.88 9.49 16.48
C HIS A 565 -2.01 10.48 16.78
N ASN A 566 -3.04 9.99 17.44
CA ASN A 566 -4.19 10.78 17.88
C ASN A 566 -3.84 11.60 19.13
N ASN A 567 -4.06 12.89 19.10
CA ASN A 567 -3.72 13.77 20.22
C ASN A 567 -4.84 13.82 21.30
N GLY A 568 -5.97 13.12 21.10
CA GLY A 568 -7.12 13.14 21.99
C GLY A 568 -7.95 14.42 22.00
N ASP A 569 -7.72 15.33 21.05
CA ASP A 569 -8.42 16.59 20.89
C ASP A 569 -9.10 16.76 19.53
N GLY A 570 -9.28 15.65 18.80
CA GLY A 570 -9.81 15.61 17.44
C GLY A 570 -8.76 15.91 16.36
N THR A 571 -7.48 16.07 16.74
CA THR A 571 -6.36 16.26 15.82
C THR A 571 -5.34 15.14 15.91
N PHE A 572 -4.51 15.02 14.88
CA PHE A 572 -3.48 13.98 14.80
C PHE A 572 -2.11 14.58 14.53
N ARG A 573 -1.08 13.85 14.93
CA ARG A 573 0.32 14.16 14.65
C ARG A 573 0.98 13.04 13.85
N GLN A 574 1.45 13.33 12.63
CA GLN A 574 2.20 12.34 11.84
C GLN A 574 3.52 11.96 12.51
N LEU A 575 3.77 10.68 12.71
CA LEU A 575 5.01 10.13 13.26
C LEU A 575 6.00 9.82 12.12
N LYS A 576 6.80 10.83 11.74
CA LYS A 576 7.72 10.72 10.59
C LYS A 576 8.93 9.81 10.84
N ASP A 577 9.37 9.68 12.08
CA ASP A 577 10.57 8.94 12.46
C ASP A 577 10.25 7.51 12.96
N SER A 578 9.01 7.05 12.76
CA SER A 578 8.54 5.72 13.20
C SER A 578 9.06 4.55 12.35
N HIS A 579 9.76 4.84 11.24
CA HIS A 579 10.19 3.86 10.22
C HIS A 579 9.07 3.04 9.57
N THR A 580 7.81 3.30 9.92
CA THR A 580 6.63 2.60 9.36
C THR A 580 6.33 2.95 7.90
N ASN A 581 6.96 4.00 7.37
CA ASN A 581 6.80 4.46 5.99
C ASN A 581 7.51 3.57 4.96
N ARG A 582 8.39 2.63 5.38
CA ARG A 582 9.28 1.85 4.50
C ARG A 582 8.75 0.48 4.11
N ALA A 583 7.46 0.23 4.27
CA ALA A 583 6.88 -1.07 3.98
C ALA A 583 6.76 -1.39 2.47
N GLY A 584 7.11 -0.47 1.57
CA GLY A 584 6.98 -0.66 0.10
C GLY A 584 5.60 -0.27 -0.42
N TRP A 585 5.14 -0.91 -1.51
CA TRP A 585 3.77 -0.73 -2.02
C TRP A 585 2.82 -1.61 -1.23
N SER A 586 2.26 -1.07 -0.15
CA SER A 586 1.41 -1.83 0.75
C SER A 586 -0.06 -1.67 0.35
N TRP A 587 -0.70 -2.78 -0.01
CA TRP A 587 -2.09 -2.82 -0.44
C TRP A 587 -3.08 -2.97 0.71
N SER A 588 -2.67 -3.67 1.76
CA SER A 588 -3.49 -3.87 2.94
C SER A 588 -2.66 -3.70 4.20
N VAL A 589 -3.28 -3.20 5.24
CA VAL A 589 -2.66 -2.97 6.54
C VAL A 589 -3.61 -3.35 7.65
N ALA A 590 -3.05 -3.81 8.77
CA ALA A 590 -3.81 -4.15 9.97
C ALA A 590 -2.96 -3.88 11.20
N PHE A 591 -3.60 -3.41 12.27
CA PHE A 591 -3.08 -3.54 13.62
C PHE A 591 -3.52 -4.89 14.18
N LEU A 592 -2.62 -5.62 14.77
CA LEU A 592 -2.88 -6.90 15.44
C LEU A 592 -1.77 -7.16 16.46
N ASP A 593 -2.10 -7.84 17.54
CA ASP A 593 -1.14 -8.39 18.47
C ASP A 593 -0.70 -9.77 17.94
N TYR A 594 0.40 -9.81 17.15
CA TYR A 594 0.80 -11.04 16.45
C TYR A 594 1.53 -12.03 17.36
N ASP A 595 2.11 -11.55 18.47
CA ASP A 595 2.91 -12.36 19.40
C ASP A 595 2.26 -12.52 20.79
N ASN A 596 1.03 -12.04 20.96
CA ASN A 596 0.23 -12.08 22.19
C ASN A 596 0.92 -11.39 23.39
N ASP A 597 1.63 -10.27 23.13
CA ASP A 597 2.25 -9.46 24.18
C ASP A 597 1.30 -8.36 24.71
N SER A 598 0.06 -8.34 24.23
CA SER A 598 -1.00 -7.37 24.53
C SER A 598 -0.73 -5.96 24.00
N LYS A 599 0.16 -5.82 23.02
CA LYS A 599 0.39 -4.58 22.28
C LYS A 599 0.06 -4.78 20.81
N LEU A 600 -0.41 -3.72 20.18
CA LEU A 600 -0.70 -3.78 18.76
C LEU A 600 0.57 -3.66 17.93
N ASP A 601 0.79 -4.65 17.10
CA ASP A 601 1.77 -4.64 16.02
C ASP A 601 1.14 -4.13 14.72
N LEU A 602 1.98 -3.79 13.77
CA LEU A 602 1.56 -3.29 12.48
C LEU A 602 1.96 -4.25 11.36
N TYR A 603 0.97 -4.85 10.71
CA TYR A 603 1.16 -5.68 9.54
C TYR A 603 0.85 -4.92 8.26
N ALA A 604 1.74 -5.02 7.26
CA ALA A 604 1.55 -4.40 5.95
C ALA A 604 1.81 -5.41 4.84
N ALA A 605 0.77 -5.76 4.08
CA ALA A 605 0.85 -6.67 2.95
C ALA A 605 1.25 -5.92 1.68
N ASN A 606 2.41 -6.27 1.10
CA ASN A 606 2.87 -5.76 -0.18
C ASN A 606 2.35 -6.64 -1.32
N GLY A 607 1.69 -6.04 -2.31
CA GLY A 607 0.98 -6.77 -3.35
C GLY A 607 1.45 -6.56 -4.78
N TRP A 608 2.37 -5.64 -5.06
CA TRP A 608 2.83 -5.45 -6.42
C TRP A 608 3.96 -6.42 -6.76
N ILE A 609 3.65 -7.40 -7.59
CA ILE A 609 4.66 -8.27 -8.22
C ILE A 609 4.72 -7.88 -9.69
N SER A 610 5.78 -7.19 -10.11
CA SER A 610 6.07 -7.13 -11.53
C SER A 610 6.59 -8.49 -11.98
N ASN A 611 5.91 -9.11 -12.93
CA ASN A 611 6.36 -10.36 -13.54
C ASN A 611 7.51 -10.14 -14.55
N ALA A 612 7.99 -8.94 -14.70
CA ALA A 612 9.10 -8.60 -15.57
C ALA A 612 10.30 -8.19 -14.72
N PRO A 613 11.45 -8.87 -14.84
CA PRO A 613 12.63 -8.60 -14.00
C PRO A 613 13.18 -7.16 -14.09
N ASN A 614 12.61 -6.31 -14.93
CA ASN A 614 13.11 -4.96 -15.22
C ASN A 614 12.04 -3.86 -15.08
N THR A 615 10.90 -4.12 -14.47
CA THR A 615 9.76 -3.18 -14.42
C THR A 615 9.22 -2.92 -13.02
N ASP A 616 9.92 -3.30 -11.96
CA ASP A 616 9.62 -2.80 -10.62
C ASP A 616 9.90 -1.30 -10.60
N LEU A 617 8.82 -0.55 -10.40
CA LEU A 617 8.86 0.91 -10.27
C LEU A 617 9.60 1.33 -9.02
#